data_8f061598d62a37fd26aca0e669370ae0
#
_entry.id   8f061598d62a37fd26aca0e669370ae0
#
_cell.length_a   1.000
_cell.length_b   1.000
_cell.length_c   1.000
_cell.angle_alpha   90.00
_cell.angle_beta   90.00
_cell.angle_gamma   90.00
#
_symmetry.space_group_name_H-M   'P 1'
#
loop_
_entity.id
_entity.type
_entity.pdbx_description
1 polymer ?
#
loop_
_entity_poly.entity_id
_entity_poly.type
_entity_poly.pdbx_seq_one_letter_code
_entity_poly.pdbx_strand_id
1 'polypeptide(L)'
;MFKTKFTATYAVYDGAVKVTVTPTIEDTRYMKALAVYYNVNDEHFPRFQKQRPQVFVGIARYKDGDTKDVENAKRIARKKAVRQMYSFYYNVINEMKSNFEDRIGEIDTVLASLSDSRREMTRQITELTK
;
A
#
# COMPACT_ATOMS: atom_id res chain seq x y z
N MET A 1 -7.48 12.43 6.06
CA MET A 1 -7.90 11.81 4.81
C MET A 1 -6.72 11.74 3.84
N PHE A 2 -6.61 10.69 3.07
CA PHE A 2 -5.52 10.52 2.11
C PHE A 2 -5.57 11.60 1.03
N LYS A 3 -4.45 12.30 0.80
CA LYS A 3 -4.41 13.43 -0.14
C LYS A 3 -3.91 12.98 -1.51
N THR A 4 -4.80 12.99 -2.47
CA THR A 4 -4.48 12.66 -3.85
C THR A 4 -5.37 13.46 -4.78
N LYS A 5 -4.84 13.80 -5.95
CA LYS A 5 -5.61 14.30 -7.08
C LYS A 5 -5.59 13.25 -8.17
N PHE A 6 -6.58 13.29 -9.03
CA PHE A 6 -6.60 12.41 -10.19
C PHE A 6 -7.34 13.08 -11.36
N THR A 7 -6.94 12.67 -12.53
CA THR A 7 -7.68 12.97 -13.75
C THR A 7 -8.44 11.72 -14.17
N ALA A 8 -9.65 11.91 -14.67
CA ALA A 8 -10.48 10.81 -15.15
C ALA A 8 -10.80 11.01 -16.62
N THR A 9 -10.61 9.97 -17.40
CA THR A 9 -11.02 9.93 -18.80
C THR A 9 -12.11 8.89 -18.99
N TYR A 10 -13.08 9.18 -19.84
CA TYR A 10 -14.27 8.35 -20.04
C TYR A 10 -14.30 7.83 -21.46
N ALA A 11 -14.60 6.55 -21.60
CA ALA A 11 -14.90 5.93 -22.87
C ALA A 11 -16.29 5.29 -22.78
N VAL A 12 -17.21 5.71 -23.64
CA VAL A 12 -18.57 5.19 -23.66
C VAL A 12 -18.67 4.20 -24.82
N TYR A 13 -19.04 2.98 -24.47
CA TYR A 13 -19.30 1.92 -25.42
C TYR A 13 -20.78 1.59 -25.44
N ASP A 14 -21.19 0.78 -26.39
CA ASP A 14 -22.54 0.25 -26.37
C ASP A 14 -22.74 -0.67 -25.15
N GLY A 15 -23.58 -0.23 -24.24
CA GLY A 15 -23.88 -0.96 -23.00
C GLY A 15 -22.86 -0.89 -21.89
N ALA A 16 -21.78 -0.12 -22.03
CA ALA A 16 -20.78 0.01 -20.96
C ALA A 16 -20.04 1.35 -21.01
N VAL A 17 -19.61 1.80 -19.82
CA VAL A 17 -18.71 2.95 -19.66
C VAL A 17 -17.43 2.47 -18.98
N LYS A 18 -16.29 2.86 -19.55
CA LYS A 18 -14.97 2.66 -18.96
C LYS A 18 -14.42 3.98 -18.49
N VAL A 19 -13.97 4.04 -17.25
CA VAL A 19 -13.28 5.21 -16.71
C VAL A 19 -11.86 4.84 -16.38
N THR A 20 -10.91 5.65 -16.85
CA THR A 20 -9.50 5.51 -16.53
C THR A 20 -9.09 6.67 -15.64
N VAL A 21 -8.57 6.36 -14.45
CA VAL A 21 -8.14 7.33 -13.45
C VAL A 21 -6.61 7.32 -13.40
N THR A 22 -6.02 8.49 -13.56
CA THR A 22 -4.57 8.70 -13.45
C THR A 22 -4.31 9.55 -12.22
N PRO A 23 -3.73 8.98 -11.14
CA PRO A 23 -3.53 9.70 -9.90
C PRO A 23 -2.25 10.51 -9.86
N THR A 24 -2.27 11.57 -9.04
CA THR A 24 -1.09 12.27 -8.54
C THR A 24 -1.17 12.28 -7.02
N ILE A 25 -0.22 11.62 -6.37
CA ILE A 25 -0.21 11.52 -4.92
C ILE A 25 0.36 12.80 -4.33
N GLU A 26 -0.39 13.43 -3.43
CA GLU A 26 0.01 14.63 -2.70
C GLU A 26 0.18 14.36 -1.21
N ASP A 27 -0.14 13.16 -0.73
CA ASP A 27 -0.02 12.82 0.68
C ASP A 27 1.43 12.64 1.07
N THR A 28 1.96 13.58 1.84
CA THR A 28 3.37 13.58 2.26
C THR A 28 3.68 12.42 3.21
N ARG A 29 2.70 11.96 3.99
CA ARG A 29 2.87 10.82 4.91
C ARG A 29 3.13 9.54 4.11
N TYR A 30 2.41 9.34 3.02
CA TYR A 30 2.62 8.24 2.10
C TYR A 30 4.02 8.29 1.47
N MET A 31 4.42 9.46 0.98
CA MET A 31 5.73 9.65 0.36
C MET A 31 6.88 9.42 1.35
N LYS A 32 6.72 9.88 2.60
CA LYS A 32 7.70 9.63 3.66
C LYS A 32 7.80 8.15 4.02
N ALA A 33 6.67 7.46 4.10
CA ALA A 33 6.66 6.02 4.37
C ALA A 33 7.41 5.25 3.29
N LEU A 34 7.18 5.57 2.02
CA LEU A 34 7.92 4.98 0.90
C LEU A 34 9.41 5.25 1.01
N ALA A 35 9.81 6.49 1.29
CA ALA A 35 11.21 6.87 1.40
C ALA A 35 11.93 6.12 2.52
N VAL A 36 11.30 5.99 3.68
CA VAL A 36 11.83 5.20 4.81
C VAL A 36 12.00 3.74 4.40
N TYR A 37 11.01 3.16 3.76
CA TYR A 37 11.05 1.77 3.32
C TYR A 37 12.18 1.54 2.31
N TYR A 38 12.34 2.40 1.31
CA TYR A 38 13.41 2.32 0.33
C TYR A 38 14.79 2.37 0.98
N ASN A 39 15.00 3.25 1.94
CA ASN A 39 16.29 3.38 2.61
C ASN A 39 16.67 2.15 3.46
N VAL A 40 15.68 1.50 4.07
CA VAL A 40 15.90 0.35 4.97
C VAL A 40 15.89 -0.96 4.20
N ASN A 41 15.11 -1.08 3.14
CA ASN A 41 14.82 -2.33 2.46
C ASN A 41 14.92 -2.23 0.94
N ASP A 42 16.01 -1.66 0.44
CA ASP A 42 16.20 -1.46 -0.99
C ASP A 42 16.04 -2.78 -1.79
N GLU A 43 16.60 -3.89 -1.27
CA GLU A 43 16.53 -5.23 -1.89
C GLU A 43 15.12 -5.84 -1.81
N HIS A 44 14.31 -5.40 -0.86
CA HIS A 44 12.99 -5.95 -0.57
C HIS A 44 11.87 -4.97 -0.86
N PHE A 45 12.13 -4.02 -1.72
CA PHE A 45 11.10 -3.05 -2.11
C PHE A 45 9.83 -3.77 -2.52
N PRO A 46 8.65 -3.33 -2.05
CA PRO A 46 7.42 -4.05 -2.33
C PRO A 46 7.25 -4.28 -3.82
N ARG A 47 6.99 -5.53 -4.20
CA ARG A 47 6.74 -5.87 -5.61
C ARG A 47 5.65 -5.02 -6.23
N PHE A 48 4.72 -4.49 -5.43
CA PHE A 48 3.72 -3.54 -5.88
C PHE A 48 4.31 -2.28 -6.47
N GLN A 49 5.46 -1.83 -6.00
CA GLN A 49 6.14 -0.65 -6.55
C GLN A 49 6.72 -0.92 -7.93
N LYS A 50 7.27 -2.12 -8.14
CA LYS A 50 7.81 -2.52 -9.45
C LYS A 50 6.72 -2.75 -10.49
N GLN A 51 5.55 -3.19 -10.05
CA GLN A 51 4.38 -3.47 -10.89
C GLN A 51 3.29 -2.42 -10.75
N ARG A 52 3.67 -1.26 -10.22
CA ARG A 52 2.74 -0.18 -9.93
C ARG A 52 2.00 0.24 -11.17
N PRO A 53 0.67 0.11 -11.22
CA PRO A 53 -0.10 0.66 -12.32
C PRO A 53 -0.09 2.18 -12.24
N GLN A 54 0.10 2.83 -13.40
CA GLN A 54 0.00 4.30 -13.46
C GLN A 54 -1.44 4.75 -13.60
N VAL A 55 -2.34 3.84 -13.89
CA VAL A 55 -3.74 4.12 -14.12
C VAL A 55 -4.61 3.04 -13.47
N PHE A 56 -5.83 3.43 -13.10
CA PHE A 56 -6.83 2.52 -12.54
C PHE A 56 -8.09 2.62 -13.38
N VAL A 57 -8.73 1.48 -13.61
CA VAL A 57 -9.86 1.37 -14.51
C VAL A 57 -11.08 0.88 -13.77
N GLY A 58 -12.21 1.55 -14.00
CA GLY A 58 -13.53 1.11 -13.56
C GLY A 58 -14.45 0.95 -14.75
N ILE A 59 -15.28 -0.07 -14.73
CA ILE A 59 -16.26 -0.34 -15.78
C ILE A 59 -17.63 -0.49 -15.14
N ALA A 60 -18.63 0.17 -15.73
CA ALA A 60 -20.01 0.01 -15.35
C ALA A 60 -20.86 -0.24 -16.59
N ARG A 61 -21.80 -1.17 -16.47
CA ARG A 61 -22.72 -1.52 -17.55
C ARG A 61 -24.01 -0.75 -17.39
N TYR A 62 -24.67 -0.46 -18.50
CA TYR A 62 -25.98 0.17 -18.50
C TYR A 62 -26.87 -0.50 -19.55
N LYS A 63 -28.18 -0.39 -19.32
CA LYS A 63 -29.18 -0.85 -20.29
C LYS A 63 -29.53 0.33 -21.19
N ASP A 64 -29.64 0.06 -22.44
CA ASP A 64 -30.10 0.93 -23.54
C ASP A 64 -30.13 2.46 -23.33
N GLY A 65 -29.40 3.15 -24.12
CA GLY A 65 -29.48 4.48 -24.69
C GLY A 65 -30.09 5.66 -23.95
N ASP A 66 -30.54 5.53 -22.71
CA ASP A 66 -31.01 6.67 -21.92
C ASP A 66 -29.78 7.43 -21.40
N THR A 67 -29.72 8.72 -21.69
CA THR A 67 -28.64 9.63 -21.25
C THR A 67 -28.43 9.55 -19.73
N LYS A 68 -29.52 9.40 -18.97
CA LYS A 68 -29.47 9.28 -17.51
C LYS A 68 -28.75 8.02 -17.07
N ASP A 69 -28.97 6.88 -17.74
CA ASP A 69 -28.30 5.62 -17.42
C ASP A 69 -26.80 5.70 -17.75
N VAL A 70 -26.43 6.37 -18.84
CA VAL A 70 -25.01 6.61 -19.18
C VAL A 70 -24.34 7.46 -18.11
N GLU A 71 -24.98 8.54 -17.63
CA GLU A 71 -24.41 9.39 -16.59
C GLU A 71 -24.26 8.63 -15.26
N ASN A 72 -25.23 7.80 -14.89
CA ASN A 72 -25.10 6.94 -13.70
C ASN A 72 -23.97 5.92 -13.87
N ALA A 73 -23.83 5.31 -15.04
CA ALA A 73 -22.75 4.37 -15.33
C ALA A 73 -21.37 5.06 -15.22
N LYS A 74 -21.25 6.30 -15.70
CA LYS A 74 -20.01 7.09 -15.54
C LYS A 74 -19.66 7.29 -14.06
N ARG A 75 -20.62 7.64 -13.22
CA ARG A 75 -20.41 7.82 -11.78
C ARG A 75 -19.97 6.54 -11.11
N ILE A 76 -20.63 5.43 -11.41
CA ILE A 76 -20.31 4.12 -10.84
C ILE A 76 -18.93 3.68 -11.29
N ALA A 77 -18.62 3.79 -12.57
CA ALA A 77 -17.32 3.42 -13.13
C ALA A 77 -16.18 4.24 -12.50
N ARG A 78 -16.40 5.55 -12.32
CA ARG A 78 -15.43 6.43 -11.66
C ARG A 78 -15.19 6.00 -10.22
N LYS A 79 -16.25 5.74 -9.44
CA LYS A 79 -16.11 5.28 -8.06
C LYS A 79 -15.39 3.93 -7.96
N LYS A 80 -15.64 3.02 -8.90
CA LYS A 80 -14.93 1.74 -8.97
C LYS A 80 -13.44 1.94 -9.22
N ALA A 81 -13.07 2.81 -10.16
CA ALA A 81 -11.66 3.12 -10.46
C ALA A 81 -10.96 3.75 -9.25
N VAL A 82 -11.61 4.72 -8.61
CA VAL A 82 -11.06 5.40 -7.41
C VAL A 82 -10.91 4.42 -6.25
N ARG A 83 -11.87 3.52 -6.05
CA ARG A 83 -11.77 2.47 -5.02
C ARG A 83 -10.58 1.55 -5.27
N GLN A 84 -10.36 1.14 -6.52
CA GLN A 84 -9.18 0.33 -6.89
C GLN A 84 -7.88 1.07 -6.60
N MET A 85 -7.83 2.36 -6.89
CA MET A 85 -6.69 3.22 -6.60
C MET A 85 -6.37 3.22 -5.10
N TYR A 86 -7.35 3.49 -4.25
CA TYR A 86 -7.14 3.49 -2.80
C TYR A 86 -6.78 2.11 -2.27
N SER A 87 -7.39 1.05 -2.79
CA SER A 87 -7.06 -0.33 -2.41
C SER A 87 -5.63 -0.68 -2.76
N PHE A 88 -5.15 -0.24 -3.91
CA PHE A 88 -3.76 -0.45 -4.32
C PHE A 88 -2.79 0.22 -3.34
N TYR A 89 -3.00 1.49 -3.02
CA TYR A 89 -2.12 2.20 -2.08
C TYR A 89 -2.19 1.62 -0.67
N TYR A 90 -3.38 1.24 -0.24
CA TYR A 90 -3.55 0.51 1.03
C TYR A 90 -2.71 -0.76 1.06
N ASN A 91 -2.77 -1.56 0.01
CA ASN A 91 -2.03 -2.83 -0.07
C ASN A 91 -0.53 -2.61 -0.08
N VAL A 92 -0.03 -1.57 -0.76
CA VAL A 92 1.39 -1.21 -0.75
C VAL A 92 1.86 -0.92 0.68
N ILE A 93 1.15 -0.06 1.39
CA ILE A 93 1.51 0.32 2.76
C ILE A 93 1.37 -0.87 3.71
N ASN A 94 0.34 -1.69 3.54
CA ASN A 94 0.13 -2.87 4.38
C ASN A 94 1.24 -3.91 4.20
N GLU A 95 1.70 -4.12 2.97
CA GLU A 95 2.84 -5.00 2.69
C GLU A 95 4.12 -4.47 3.33
N MET A 96 4.36 -3.17 3.24
CA MET A 96 5.50 -2.52 3.91
C MET A 96 5.44 -2.73 5.41
N LYS A 97 4.27 -2.54 6.02
CA LYS A 97 4.06 -2.76 7.45
C LYS A 97 4.40 -4.20 7.85
N SER A 98 3.92 -5.18 7.08
CA SER A 98 4.20 -6.60 7.34
C SER A 98 5.70 -6.89 7.29
N ASN A 99 6.41 -6.33 6.32
CA ASN A 99 7.86 -6.51 6.20
C ASN A 99 8.63 -5.87 7.37
N PHE A 100 8.20 -4.70 7.84
CA PHE A 100 8.78 -4.07 9.02
C PHE A 100 8.50 -4.89 10.29
N GLU A 101 7.29 -5.43 10.45
CA GLU A 101 6.94 -6.29 11.59
C GLU A 101 7.78 -7.55 11.63
N ASP A 102 8.03 -8.19 10.48
CA ASP A 102 8.91 -9.37 10.39
C ASP A 102 10.32 -9.04 10.83
N ARG A 103 10.86 -7.89 10.42
CA ARG A 103 12.19 -7.43 10.84
C ARG A 103 12.25 -7.09 12.32
N ILE A 104 11.21 -6.49 12.87
CA ILE A 104 11.09 -6.25 14.31
C ILE A 104 11.12 -7.57 15.06
N GLY A 105 10.41 -8.59 14.57
CA GLY A 105 10.44 -9.94 15.14
C GLY A 105 11.85 -10.54 15.16
N GLU A 106 12.61 -10.41 14.09
CA GLU A 106 14.02 -10.86 14.02
C GLU A 106 14.89 -10.11 15.05
N ILE A 107 14.72 -8.79 15.15
CA ILE A 107 15.44 -7.97 16.12
C ILE A 107 15.09 -8.41 17.55
N ASP A 108 13.83 -8.63 17.85
CA ASP A 108 13.38 -9.09 19.16
C ASP A 108 14.01 -10.44 19.52
N THR A 109 14.14 -11.35 18.57
CA THR A 109 14.81 -12.64 18.76
C THR A 109 16.28 -12.46 19.14
N VAL A 110 16.99 -11.56 18.47
CA VAL A 110 18.39 -11.24 18.78
C VAL A 110 18.50 -10.60 20.16
N LEU A 111 17.60 -9.67 20.49
CA LEU A 111 17.58 -9.04 21.81
C LEU A 111 17.36 -10.05 22.92
N ALA A 112 16.45 -11.01 22.75
CA ALA A 112 16.23 -12.09 23.70
C ALA A 112 17.48 -12.93 23.91
N SER A 113 18.15 -13.30 22.82
CA SER A 113 19.41 -14.06 22.85
C SER A 113 20.51 -13.30 23.61
N LEU A 114 20.67 -12.02 23.33
CA LEU A 114 21.64 -11.17 24.02
C LEU A 114 21.34 -11.01 25.50
N SER A 115 20.07 -10.87 25.85
CA SER A 115 19.61 -10.80 27.24
C SER A 115 19.97 -12.05 28.02
N ASP A 116 19.77 -13.24 27.42
CA ASP A 116 20.11 -14.51 28.02
C ASP A 116 21.63 -14.65 28.21
N SER A 117 22.41 -14.25 27.22
CA SER A 117 23.88 -14.28 27.31
C SER A 117 24.40 -13.35 28.40
N ARG A 118 23.82 -12.16 28.51
CA ARG A 118 24.18 -11.20 29.56
C ARG A 118 23.84 -11.75 30.94
N ARG A 119 22.70 -12.38 31.12
CA ARG A 119 22.27 -13.00 32.35
C ARG A 119 23.23 -14.13 32.75
N GLU A 120 23.66 -14.94 31.81
CA GLU A 120 24.61 -16.01 32.06
C GLU A 120 25.98 -15.47 32.51
N MET A 121 26.47 -14.39 31.89
CA MET A 121 27.72 -13.74 32.31
C MET A 121 27.60 -13.17 33.74
N THR A 122 26.48 -12.56 34.07
CA THR A 122 26.23 -12.06 35.41
C THR A 122 26.28 -13.20 36.43
N ARG A 123 25.66 -14.33 36.11
CA ARG A 123 25.71 -15.54 36.95
C ARG A 123 27.13 -16.00 37.17
N GLN A 124 27.95 -16.09 36.12
CA GLN A 124 29.35 -16.52 36.21
C GLN A 124 30.17 -15.56 37.05
N ILE A 125 30.01 -14.25 36.91
CA ILE A 125 30.69 -13.25 37.72
C ILE A 125 30.32 -13.42 39.19
N THR A 126 29.04 -13.61 39.50
CA THR A 126 28.56 -13.83 40.87
C THR A 126 29.21 -15.08 41.49
N GLU A 127 29.32 -16.16 40.71
CA GLU A 127 29.99 -17.39 41.18
C GLU A 127 31.48 -17.13 41.48
N LEU A 128 32.18 -16.35 40.67
CA LEU A 128 33.61 -16.06 40.89
C LEU A 128 33.88 -15.12 42.07
N THR A 129 32.88 -14.35 42.49
CA THR A 129 33.02 -13.35 43.55
C THR A 129 32.48 -13.81 44.91
N LYS A 130 32.00 -15.02 45.00
CA LYS A 130 31.59 -15.64 46.27
C LYS A 130 32.73 -15.89 47.24
#